data_6a8ba2c9a4c6cc4ae899ca6668c81446
#
_entry.id   6a8ba2c9a4c6cc4ae899ca6668c81446
#
_cell.length_a   1.000
_cell.length_b   1.000
_cell.length_c   1.000
_cell.angle_alpha   90.00
_cell.angle_beta   90.00
_cell.angle_gamma   90.00
#
_symmetry.space_group_name_H-M   'P 1'
#
loop_
_entity.id
_entity.type
_entity.pdbx_description
1 polymer ?
#
loop_
_entity_poly.entity_id
_entity_poly.type
_entity_poly.pdbx_seq_one_letter_code
_entity_poly.pdbx_strand_id
1 'polypeptide(L)'
;MQSRLRVPRRVATAATFAAVILLAGCGGNLGDQGSEAAASYPQRAISLLVGQDAGGSTDLIARAAADPAGADLKQPITVLNKPGANGAVAAKELAGAKPDGYTIMLFVGSLAYITPLAVASGEVVDIKNYEVVTGLSQDDYVLVASPKTGFKTVKDIVDAKREIKYATTGVGTGSQLSQALLFSQTEVSATAVPFNGGAPALTAVMGGQVDVASVQLGEAQPQIKAGKVVPLVTFAEKRPSYMPDTPTAVEAGYNVPVQQSRAVVAPKGTPKDVVDRLRAAFQKAFAAQAYKDFNAQRLLTPNEVDGATLLRQWTGSLQTYRGLVEQYKIDLSGKS
;
A
#
# COMPACT_ATOMS: atom_id res chain seq x y z
N MET A 1 -31.89 53.77 55.65
CA MET A 1 -33.25 54.39 55.47
C MET A 1 -34.11 53.38 54.74
N GLN A 2 -35.15 52.92 55.44
CA GLN A 2 -36.16 51.97 55.05
C GLN A 2 -37.08 52.53 53.98
N SER A 3 -37.60 51.71 53.09
CA SER A 3 -39.04 51.70 52.80
C SER A 3 -39.47 50.39 52.12
N ARG A 4 -40.29 49.67 52.81
CA ARG A 4 -41.10 48.58 52.33
C ARG A 4 -42.35 49.11 51.65
N LEU A 5 -42.89 48.38 50.66
CA LEU A 5 -44.31 48.39 50.24
C LEU A 5 -44.52 47.15 49.33
N ARG A 6 -45.12 46.15 49.86
CA ARG A 6 -46.54 45.67 50.03
C ARG A 6 -47.18 45.23 48.69
N VAL A 7 -47.43 43.92 48.65
CA VAL A 7 -48.28 43.10 47.77
C VAL A 7 -49.76 43.58 47.82
N PRO A 8 -50.56 43.33 46.83
CA PRO A 8 -51.72 42.50 47.08
C PRO A 8 -51.93 41.31 46.18
N ARG A 9 -52.35 40.29 46.82
CA ARG A 9 -52.95 39.03 46.33
C ARG A 9 -54.33 39.30 45.71
N ARG A 10 -54.60 38.78 44.53
CA ARG A 10 -55.97 38.49 44.06
C ARG A 10 -56.10 37.07 43.58
N VAL A 11 -57.16 36.44 44.04
CA VAL A 11 -57.56 35.05 43.97
C VAL A 11 -58.50 34.80 42.81
N ALA A 12 -58.49 33.54 42.33
CA ALA A 12 -59.52 32.74 41.65
C ALA A 12 -59.63 33.01 40.11
N THR A 13 -59.72 32.02 39.27
CA THR A 13 -60.77 31.00 39.23
C THR A 13 -60.31 29.84 38.30
N ALA A 14 -60.67 28.61 38.69
CA ALA A 14 -60.48 27.37 37.95
C ALA A 14 -61.30 27.33 36.64
N ALA A 15 -60.70 26.83 35.59
CA ALA A 15 -61.43 26.28 34.46
C ALA A 15 -60.72 25.01 33.97
N THR A 16 -61.33 23.88 34.28
CA THR A 16 -60.96 22.53 33.84
C THR A 16 -61.23 22.37 32.36
N PHE A 17 -60.17 22.18 31.58
CA PHE A 17 -60.29 21.70 30.20
C PHE A 17 -59.54 20.35 30.10
N ALA A 18 -60.32 19.28 29.90
CA ALA A 18 -59.82 17.94 29.60
C ALA A 18 -59.22 17.92 28.17
N ALA A 19 -57.91 17.78 28.09
CA ALA A 19 -57.24 17.51 26.83
C ALA A 19 -56.93 16.00 26.71
N VAL A 20 -57.62 15.35 25.80
CA VAL A 20 -57.41 13.98 25.37
C VAL A 20 -56.02 13.95 24.68
N ILE A 21 -55.03 13.32 25.30
CA ILE A 21 -53.71 13.04 24.68
C ILE A 21 -53.89 11.77 23.82
N LEU A 22 -53.99 11.94 22.52
CA LEU A 22 -53.75 10.89 21.55
C LEU A 22 -52.25 10.55 21.55
N LEU A 23 -51.88 9.42 22.16
CA LEU A 23 -50.59 8.78 21.98
C LEU A 23 -50.54 8.24 20.52
N ALA A 24 -50.08 9.05 19.57
CA ALA A 24 -49.57 8.54 18.32
C ALA A 24 -48.21 7.92 18.61
N GLY A 25 -48.15 6.57 18.68
CA GLY A 25 -46.93 5.81 18.81
C GLY A 25 -46.07 6.04 17.57
N CYS A 26 -44.96 6.80 17.68
CA CYS A 26 -43.86 6.74 16.75
C CYS A 26 -43.14 5.41 16.99
N GLY A 27 -43.55 4.38 16.25
CA GLY A 27 -42.74 3.21 16.03
C GLY A 27 -41.50 3.63 15.24
N GLY A 28 -40.43 3.99 15.97
CA GLY A 28 -39.13 4.22 15.32
C GLY A 28 -38.63 2.91 14.69
N ASN A 29 -38.61 2.87 13.37
CA ASN A 29 -37.98 1.81 12.60
C ASN A 29 -36.47 1.86 12.86
N LEU A 30 -35.97 0.99 13.76
CA LEU A 30 -34.53 0.85 14.09
C LEU A 30 -33.76 0.08 12.99
N GLY A 31 -34.28 0.02 11.79
CA GLY A 31 -33.74 -0.84 10.77
C GLY A 31 -33.40 -0.16 9.44
N ASP A 32 -32.85 1.06 9.39
CA ASP A 32 -32.25 1.52 8.13
C ASP A 32 -31.38 2.79 8.25
N GLN A 33 -30.53 2.87 9.27
CA GLN A 33 -29.56 3.97 9.33
C GLN A 33 -28.35 3.78 8.41
N GLY A 34 -28.16 2.59 7.82
CA GLY A 34 -27.08 2.31 6.85
C GLY A 34 -27.34 2.90 5.46
N SER A 35 -28.58 2.89 5.01
CA SER A 35 -28.94 3.24 3.63
C SER A 35 -28.93 4.75 3.34
N GLU A 36 -29.29 5.61 4.28
CA GLU A 36 -29.25 7.07 4.08
C GLU A 36 -27.83 7.65 4.15
N ALA A 37 -26.94 7.08 4.97
CA ALA A 37 -25.55 7.52 5.09
C ALA A 37 -24.77 7.27 3.81
N ALA A 38 -25.02 6.19 3.10
CA ALA A 38 -24.34 5.86 1.85
C ALA A 38 -24.85 6.68 0.65
N ALA A 39 -26.11 7.04 0.62
CA ALA A 39 -26.66 7.90 -0.45
C ALA A 39 -26.02 9.29 -0.47
N SER A 40 -25.38 9.72 0.64
CA SER A 40 -24.71 11.00 0.77
C SER A 40 -23.17 10.93 0.83
N TYR A 41 -22.57 9.73 0.88
CA TYR A 41 -21.10 9.56 0.95
C TYR A 41 -20.44 9.77 -0.43
N PRO A 42 -19.28 10.49 -0.48
CA PRO A 42 -18.67 11.30 0.57
C PRO A 42 -19.18 12.77 0.58
N GLN A 43 -19.23 13.39 1.76
CA GLN A 43 -19.59 14.81 1.94
C GLN A 43 -18.39 15.73 2.24
N ARG A 44 -17.20 15.16 2.43
CA ARG A 44 -15.96 15.87 2.74
C ARG A 44 -14.75 15.16 2.15
N ALA A 45 -13.60 15.80 2.16
CA ALA A 45 -12.34 15.24 1.69
C ALA A 45 -12.01 13.90 2.36
N ILE A 46 -11.40 13.00 1.58
CA ILE A 46 -10.92 11.69 2.00
C ILE A 46 -9.39 11.74 2.15
N SER A 47 -8.85 11.16 3.21
CA SER A 47 -7.42 10.99 3.41
C SER A 47 -6.96 9.64 2.87
N LEU A 48 -5.99 9.62 1.95
CA LEU A 48 -5.35 8.42 1.43
C LEU A 48 -3.95 8.30 2.04
N LEU A 49 -3.79 7.42 3.02
CA LEU A 49 -2.50 7.17 3.66
C LEU A 49 -1.57 6.41 2.71
N VAL A 50 -0.30 6.77 2.72
CA VAL A 50 0.79 6.10 2.01
C VAL A 50 1.93 5.85 2.98
N GLY A 51 2.30 4.57 3.14
CA GLY A 51 3.29 4.14 4.14
C GLY A 51 4.75 4.27 3.71
N GLN A 52 5.04 4.96 2.60
CA GLN A 52 6.37 5.17 2.04
C GLN A 52 6.64 6.68 1.85
N ASP A 53 7.93 7.02 1.66
CA ASP A 53 8.33 8.39 1.43
C ASP A 53 7.72 8.97 0.14
N ALA A 54 7.52 10.29 0.14
CA ALA A 54 7.02 11.01 -1.03
C ALA A 54 7.98 10.88 -2.22
N GLY A 55 7.42 10.78 -3.43
CA GLY A 55 8.18 10.63 -4.68
C GLY A 55 8.56 9.20 -5.03
N GLY A 56 8.37 8.22 -4.15
CA GLY A 56 8.49 6.80 -4.47
C GLY A 56 7.30 6.27 -5.26
N SER A 57 7.41 5.03 -5.82
CA SER A 57 6.37 4.47 -6.70
C SER A 57 4.98 4.46 -6.04
N THR A 58 4.89 4.07 -4.77
CA THR A 58 3.61 4.00 -4.06
C THR A 58 2.95 5.37 -3.91
N ASP A 59 3.72 6.42 -3.62
CA ASP A 59 3.22 7.80 -3.54
C ASP A 59 2.73 8.31 -4.91
N LEU A 60 3.52 8.09 -5.96
CA LEU A 60 3.16 8.52 -7.31
C LEU A 60 1.91 7.81 -7.83
N ILE A 61 1.78 6.50 -7.55
CA ILE A 61 0.59 5.71 -7.89
C ILE A 61 -0.64 6.21 -7.11
N ALA A 62 -0.47 6.49 -5.81
CA ALA A 62 -1.55 7.02 -4.99
C ALA A 62 -2.10 8.34 -5.54
N ARG A 63 -1.21 9.27 -5.93
CA ARG A 63 -1.60 10.56 -6.52
C ARG A 63 -2.28 10.39 -7.87
N ALA A 64 -1.72 9.54 -8.74
CA ALA A 64 -2.29 9.28 -10.06
C ALA A 64 -3.71 8.67 -10.01
N ALA A 65 -4.00 7.86 -8.98
CA ALA A 65 -5.33 7.28 -8.77
C ALA A 65 -6.28 8.21 -7.98
N ALA A 66 -5.75 9.02 -7.06
CA ALA A 66 -6.53 9.89 -6.18
C ALA A 66 -7.29 10.98 -6.92
N ASP A 67 -6.63 11.65 -7.87
CA ASP A 67 -7.23 12.78 -8.59
C ASP A 67 -8.48 12.37 -9.40
N PRO A 68 -8.45 11.35 -10.29
CA PRO A 68 -9.62 10.95 -11.04
C PRO A 68 -10.68 10.26 -10.16
N ALA A 69 -10.31 9.54 -9.10
CA ALA A 69 -11.26 8.97 -8.16
C ALA A 69 -11.97 10.07 -7.35
N GLY A 70 -11.23 11.09 -6.92
CA GLY A 70 -11.80 12.26 -6.23
C GLY A 70 -12.76 13.04 -7.12
N ALA A 71 -12.47 13.18 -8.41
CA ALA A 71 -13.37 13.81 -9.38
C ALA A 71 -14.71 13.05 -9.50
N ASP A 72 -14.69 11.71 -9.54
CA ASP A 72 -15.92 10.90 -9.54
C ASP A 72 -16.69 11.00 -8.22
N LEU A 73 -15.98 11.06 -7.09
CA LEU A 73 -16.58 11.22 -5.77
C LEU A 73 -17.07 12.64 -5.50
N LYS A 74 -16.70 13.63 -6.32
CA LYS A 74 -16.94 15.07 -6.11
C LYS A 74 -16.38 15.59 -4.78
N GLN A 75 -15.37 14.91 -4.27
CA GLN A 75 -14.64 15.26 -3.05
C GLN A 75 -13.15 14.95 -3.26
N PRO A 76 -12.23 15.81 -2.82
CA PRO A 76 -10.81 15.56 -3.00
C PRO A 76 -10.36 14.35 -2.18
N ILE A 77 -9.44 13.56 -2.76
CA ILE A 77 -8.68 12.53 -2.05
C ILE A 77 -7.28 13.08 -1.81
N THR A 78 -6.93 13.36 -0.56
CA THR A 78 -5.65 13.93 -0.17
C THR A 78 -4.67 12.85 0.20
N VAL A 79 -3.53 12.77 -0.48
CA VAL A 79 -2.46 11.80 -0.20
C VAL A 79 -1.61 12.29 0.97
N LEU A 80 -1.46 11.44 2.00
CA LEU A 80 -0.70 11.70 3.22
C LEU A 80 0.37 10.64 3.42
N ASN A 81 1.64 11.01 3.29
CA ASN A 81 2.76 10.10 3.50
C ASN A 81 3.04 9.91 5.00
N LYS A 82 3.08 8.65 5.44
CA LYS A 82 3.34 8.20 6.82
C LYS A 82 4.37 7.06 6.78
N PRO A 83 5.61 7.34 6.42
CA PRO A 83 6.62 6.30 6.23
C PRO A 83 7.01 5.62 7.55
N GLY A 84 7.50 4.40 7.43
CA GLY A 84 8.04 3.62 8.53
C GLY A 84 7.63 2.15 8.51
N ALA A 85 8.58 1.26 8.82
CA ALA A 85 8.42 -0.18 8.91
C ALA A 85 7.65 -0.78 7.71
N ASN A 86 8.11 -0.52 6.48
CA ASN A 86 7.46 -0.95 5.23
C ASN A 86 5.99 -0.47 5.09
N GLY A 87 5.59 0.58 5.82
CA GLY A 87 4.20 1.07 5.83
C GLY A 87 3.35 0.55 7.00
N ALA A 88 3.92 -0.25 7.91
CA ALA A 88 3.18 -0.73 9.09
C ALA A 88 2.72 0.41 10.00
N VAL A 89 3.45 1.54 10.05
CA VAL A 89 3.05 2.74 10.80
C VAL A 89 1.71 3.28 10.26
N ALA A 90 1.62 3.50 8.95
CA ALA A 90 0.39 3.96 8.30
C ALA A 90 -0.76 2.93 8.44
N ALA A 91 -0.44 1.64 8.32
CA ALA A 91 -1.43 0.58 8.47
C ALA A 91 -2.01 0.53 9.89
N LYS A 92 -1.19 0.66 10.94
CA LYS A 92 -1.66 0.73 12.32
C LYS A 92 -2.51 1.98 12.58
N GLU A 93 -2.13 3.13 12.02
CA GLU A 93 -2.95 4.36 12.08
C GLU A 93 -4.33 4.13 11.43
N LEU A 94 -4.35 3.51 10.24
CA LEU A 94 -5.60 3.18 9.56
C LEU A 94 -6.48 2.23 10.37
N ALA A 95 -5.90 1.18 10.99
CA ALA A 95 -6.66 0.22 11.80
C ALA A 95 -7.36 0.87 13.00
N GLY A 96 -6.81 1.98 13.53
CA GLY A 96 -7.42 2.79 14.60
C GLY A 96 -8.36 3.89 14.10
N ALA A 97 -8.48 4.10 12.79
CA ALA A 97 -9.35 5.13 12.23
C ALA A 97 -10.82 4.71 12.26
N LYS A 98 -11.74 5.69 12.16
CA LYS A 98 -13.18 5.42 12.07
C LYS A 98 -13.47 4.64 10.79
N PRO A 99 -14.31 3.60 10.83
CA PRO A 99 -14.70 2.84 9.66
C PRO A 99 -15.82 3.54 8.85
N ASP A 100 -15.58 4.79 8.48
CA ASP A 100 -16.53 5.65 7.78
C ASP A 100 -16.12 5.98 6.33
N GLY A 101 -14.99 5.41 5.85
CA GLY A 101 -14.47 5.59 4.50
C GLY A 101 -13.70 6.88 4.27
N TYR A 102 -13.58 7.78 5.26
CA TYR A 102 -12.85 9.05 5.10
C TYR A 102 -11.34 8.94 5.36
N THR A 103 -10.89 7.81 5.87
CA THR A 103 -9.48 7.46 5.93
C THR A 103 -9.31 6.11 5.25
N ILE A 104 -8.54 6.07 4.18
CA ILE A 104 -8.19 4.87 3.41
C ILE A 104 -6.68 4.81 3.23
N MET A 105 -6.15 3.70 2.75
CA MET A 105 -4.71 3.55 2.55
C MET A 105 -4.41 2.86 1.22
N LEU A 106 -3.36 3.32 0.54
CA LEU A 106 -2.70 2.52 -0.48
C LEU A 106 -1.75 1.55 0.22
N PHE A 107 -2.23 0.31 0.37
CA PHE A 107 -1.57 -0.75 1.10
C PHE A 107 -0.61 -1.52 0.18
N VAL A 108 0.61 -1.76 0.63
CA VAL A 108 1.58 -2.60 -0.07
C VAL A 108 1.40 -4.05 0.37
N GLY A 109 1.22 -4.94 -0.59
CA GLY A 109 0.91 -6.35 -0.32
C GLY A 109 1.98 -7.07 0.49
N SER A 110 3.25 -6.65 0.39
CA SER A 110 4.34 -7.22 1.18
C SER A 110 4.08 -7.20 2.70
N LEU A 111 3.31 -6.23 3.22
CA LEU A 111 2.85 -6.23 4.61
C LEU A 111 2.03 -7.47 4.98
N ALA A 112 1.29 -8.04 4.03
CA ALA A 112 0.46 -9.22 4.26
C ALA A 112 1.19 -10.55 4.00
N TYR A 113 2.21 -10.59 3.13
CA TYR A 113 2.78 -11.85 2.69
C TYR A 113 4.32 -11.98 2.75
N ILE A 114 5.08 -10.89 3.03
CA ILE A 114 6.54 -10.95 3.24
C ILE A 114 6.89 -10.51 4.66
N THR A 115 6.36 -9.36 5.12
CA THR A 115 6.64 -8.84 6.47
C THR A 115 6.38 -9.87 7.57
N PRO A 116 5.33 -10.73 7.52
CA PRO A 116 5.13 -11.80 8.50
C PRO A 116 6.27 -12.84 8.58
N LEU A 117 7.12 -12.92 7.56
CA LEU A 117 8.30 -13.79 7.53
C LEU A 117 9.57 -13.11 8.08
N ALA A 118 9.51 -11.78 8.31
CA ALA A 118 10.67 -10.95 8.64
C ALA A 118 10.65 -10.37 10.05
N VAL A 119 9.46 -10.22 10.66
CA VAL A 119 9.28 -9.53 11.94
C VAL A 119 8.62 -10.43 12.99
N ALA A 120 8.74 -10.05 14.26
CA ALA A 120 8.06 -10.76 15.34
C ALA A 120 6.53 -10.71 15.19
N SER A 121 5.84 -11.72 15.70
CA SER A 121 4.38 -11.86 15.53
C SER A 121 3.58 -10.65 16.02
N GLY A 122 4.02 -9.96 17.07
CA GLY A 122 3.38 -8.73 17.59
C GLY A 122 3.57 -7.49 16.69
N GLU A 123 4.46 -7.54 15.71
CA GLU A 123 4.72 -6.46 14.76
C GLU A 123 3.99 -6.63 13.43
N VAL A 124 3.44 -7.83 13.19
CA VAL A 124 2.74 -8.18 11.96
C VAL A 124 1.47 -7.34 11.79
N VAL A 125 1.28 -6.79 10.60
CA VAL A 125 0.03 -6.16 10.19
C VAL A 125 -0.92 -7.25 9.69
N ASP A 126 -1.99 -7.52 10.46
CA ASP A 126 -3.00 -8.50 10.05
C ASP A 126 -3.97 -7.87 9.05
N ILE A 127 -3.99 -8.38 7.82
CA ILE A 127 -4.88 -7.93 6.75
C ILE A 127 -6.36 -8.06 7.11
N LYS A 128 -6.72 -8.91 8.07
CA LYS A 128 -8.09 -9.07 8.56
C LYS A 128 -8.63 -7.82 9.27
N ASN A 129 -7.76 -6.90 9.66
CA ASN A 129 -8.14 -5.61 10.26
C ASN A 129 -8.56 -4.56 9.22
N TYR A 130 -8.67 -4.94 7.95
CA TYR A 130 -9.00 -4.03 6.86
C TYR A 130 -10.07 -4.61 5.95
N GLU A 131 -10.84 -3.73 5.32
CA GLU A 131 -11.67 -4.05 4.15
C GLU A 131 -10.88 -3.74 2.88
N VAL A 132 -10.71 -4.70 2.00
CA VAL A 132 -10.06 -4.48 0.71
C VAL A 132 -11.06 -3.84 -0.25
N VAL A 133 -10.81 -2.59 -0.60
CA VAL A 133 -11.65 -1.84 -1.55
C VAL A 133 -11.45 -2.38 -2.96
N THR A 134 -10.20 -2.41 -3.44
CA THR A 134 -9.83 -2.96 -4.76
C THR A 134 -8.33 -3.23 -4.83
N GLY A 135 -7.93 -4.24 -5.61
CA GLY A 135 -6.56 -4.35 -6.09
C GLY A 135 -6.23 -3.19 -7.03
N LEU A 136 -4.95 -2.92 -7.23
CA LEU A 136 -4.51 -1.80 -8.04
C LEU A 136 -3.41 -2.22 -9.03
N SER A 137 -2.28 -2.73 -8.56
CA SER A 137 -1.17 -3.16 -9.41
C SER A 137 -0.47 -4.39 -8.85
N GLN A 138 0.24 -5.10 -9.75
CA GLN A 138 1.19 -6.15 -9.43
C GLN A 138 2.43 -5.94 -10.30
N ASP A 139 3.46 -5.34 -9.69
CA ASP A 139 4.58 -4.77 -10.43
C ASP A 139 5.85 -5.59 -10.25
N ASP A 140 6.70 -5.57 -11.27
CA ASP A 140 7.95 -6.31 -11.25
C ASP A 140 9.07 -5.52 -10.58
N TYR A 141 9.98 -6.24 -9.92
CA TYR A 141 11.25 -5.72 -9.46
C TYR A 141 12.34 -5.94 -10.50
N VAL A 142 13.34 -5.05 -10.50
CA VAL A 142 14.58 -5.18 -11.25
C VAL A 142 15.77 -5.03 -10.32
N LEU A 143 16.76 -5.91 -10.45
CA LEU A 143 18.05 -5.73 -9.81
C LEU A 143 18.89 -4.80 -10.68
N VAL A 144 19.30 -3.68 -10.13
CA VAL A 144 20.18 -2.72 -10.78
C VAL A 144 21.52 -2.62 -10.05
N ALA A 145 22.60 -2.43 -10.80
CA ALA A 145 23.93 -2.23 -10.27
C ALA A 145 24.40 -0.77 -10.41
N SER A 146 25.28 -0.36 -9.50
CA SER A 146 26.06 0.87 -9.69
C SER A 146 27.01 0.70 -10.87
N PRO A 147 27.08 1.66 -11.81
CA PRO A 147 28.05 1.61 -12.90
C PRO A 147 29.50 1.49 -12.40
N LYS A 148 29.78 1.95 -11.17
CA LYS A 148 31.10 1.88 -10.56
C LYS A 148 31.59 0.45 -10.27
N THR A 149 30.65 -0.51 -10.18
CA THR A 149 30.99 -1.93 -9.93
C THR A 149 31.50 -2.63 -11.17
N GLY A 150 31.15 -2.15 -12.37
CA GLY A 150 31.41 -2.81 -13.64
C GLY A 150 30.48 -4.01 -13.94
N PHE A 151 29.53 -4.33 -13.03
CA PHE A 151 28.60 -5.46 -13.20
C PHE A 151 27.63 -5.21 -14.35
N LYS A 152 27.43 -6.22 -15.20
CA LYS A 152 26.48 -6.24 -16.33
C LYS A 152 25.52 -7.44 -16.25
N THR A 153 25.88 -8.45 -15.48
CA THR A 153 25.11 -9.70 -15.29
C THR A 153 25.19 -10.15 -13.85
N VAL A 154 24.31 -11.07 -13.45
CA VAL A 154 24.40 -11.76 -12.12
C VAL A 154 25.72 -12.55 -12.02
N LYS A 155 26.19 -13.10 -13.14
CA LYS A 155 27.48 -13.82 -13.15
C LYS A 155 28.65 -12.93 -12.73
N ASP A 156 28.65 -11.66 -13.09
CA ASP A 156 29.73 -10.73 -12.68
C ASP A 156 29.74 -10.52 -11.15
N ILE A 157 28.56 -10.55 -10.53
CA ILE A 157 28.45 -10.52 -9.06
C ILE A 157 29.06 -11.76 -8.44
N VAL A 158 28.78 -12.94 -8.99
CA VAL A 158 29.33 -14.22 -8.52
C VAL A 158 30.87 -14.26 -8.69
N ASP A 159 31.35 -13.82 -9.84
CA ASP A 159 32.77 -13.83 -10.18
C ASP A 159 33.59 -12.78 -9.40
N ALA A 160 32.94 -11.78 -8.82
CA ALA A 160 33.61 -10.74 -8.03
C ALA A 160 34.28 -11.28 -6.77
N LYS A 161 33.83 -12.43 -6.24
CA LYS A 161 34.39 -13.13 -5.05
C LYS A 161 34.68 -12.21 -3.87
N ARG A 162 33.78 -11.25 -3.66
CA ARG A 162 33.79 -10.33 -2.54
C ARG A 162 32.39 -10.15 -1.96
N GLU A 163 32.32 -9.62 -0.78
CA GLU A 163 31.03 -9.22 -0.20
C GLU A 163 30.34 -8.16 -1.06
N ILE A 164 29.02 -8.31 -1.23
CA ILE A 164 28.14 -7.41 -1.97
C ILE A 164 27.27 -6.64 -0.99
N LYS A 165 27.28 -5.31 -1.07
CA LYS A 165 26.33 -4.46 -0.35
C LYS A 165 25.12 -4.20 -1.24
N TYR A 166 23.92 -4.52 -0.74
CA TYR A 166 22.70 -4.33 -1.51
C TYR A 166 21.67 -3.46 -0.77
N ALA A 167 21.13 -2.47 -1.47
CA ALA A 167 20.06 -1.65 -0.93
C ALA A 167 18.72 -2.38 -1.01
N THR A 168 17.94 -2.31 0.06
CA THR A 168 16.55 -2.76 0.09
C THR A 168 15.62 -1.58 0.34
N THR A 169 14.34 -1.73 0.00
CA THR A 169 13.32 -0.71 0.29
C THR A 169 12.75 -0.84 1.70
N GLY A 170 13.40 -1.61 2.57
CA GLY A 170 13.05 -1.87 3.97
C GLY A 170 13.01 -3.35 4.31
N VAL A 171 12.91 -3.65 5.61
CA VAL A 171 12.76 -5.01 6.14
C VAL A 171 11.38 -5.56 5.81
N GLY A 172 11.30 -6.84 5.40
CA GLY A 172 10.04 -7.50 5.05
C GLY A 172 9.43 -7.02 3.74
N THR A 173 10.25 -6.48 2.83
CA THR A 173 9.83 -6.04 1.49
C THR A 173 10.18 -7.06 0.42
N GLY A 174 9.51 -6.95 -0.75
CA GLY A 174 9.90 -7.74 -1.93
C GLY A 174 11.30 -7.42 -2.43
N SER A 175 11.74 -6.18 -2.26
CA SER A 175 13.12 -5.75 -2.54
C SER A 175 14.15 -6.52 -1.72
N GLN A 176 13.90 -6.73 -0.44
CA GLN A 176 14.78 -7.54 0.41
C GLN A 176 14.69 -9.02 0.03
N LEU A 177 13.49 -9.58 -0.08
CA LEU A 177 13.28 -10.99 -0.35
C LEU A 177 13.89 -11.42 -1.68
N SER A 178 13.71 -10.64 -2.75
CA SER A 178 14.24 -10.97 -4.08
C SER A 178 15.77 -11.07 -4.08
N GLN A 179 16.44 -10.14 -3.41
CA GLN A 179 17.90 -10.14 -3.30
C GLN A 179 18.42 -11.24 -2.36
N ALA A 180 17.78 -11.44 -1.22
CA ALA A 180 18.13 -12.51 -0.29
C ALA A 180 18.01 -13.90 -0.95
N LEU A 181 16.92 -14.14 -1.71
CA LEU A 181 16.75 -15.37 -2.50
C LEU A 181 17.81 -15.53 -3.58
N LEU A 182 18.15 -14.47 -4.29
CA LEU A 182 19.17 -14.52 -5.35
C LEU A 182 20.55 -14.82 -4.76
N PHE A 183 20.94 -14.09 -3.72
CA PHE A 183 22.27 -14.26 -3.12
C PHE A 183 22.42 -15.61 -2.40
N SER A 184 21.36 -16.14 -1.81
CA SER A 184 21.37 -17.49 -1.25
C SER A 184 21.57 -18.56 -2.34
N GLN A 185 20.94 -18.43 -3.51
CA GLN A 185 21.09 -19.38 -4.62
C GLN A 185 22.42 -19.25 -5.36
N THR A 186 23.05 -18.08 -5.32
CA THR A 186 24.37 -17.82 -5.92
C THR A 186 25.53 -18.06 -4.94
N GLU A 187 25.27 -18.36 -3.67
CA GLU A 187 26.26 -18.49 -2.59
C GLU A 187 27.16 -17.24 -2.43
N VAL A 188 26.66 -16.07 -2.87
CA VAL A 188 27.37 -14.80 -2.74
C VAL A 188 27.17 -14.25 -1.31
N SER A 189 28.27 -13.92 -0.64
CA SER A 189 28.21 -13.17 0.62
C SER A 189 27.67 -11.76 0.36
N ALA A 190 26.54 -11.42 0.99
CA ALA A 190 25.86 -10.15 0.73
C ALA A 190 25.22 -9.56 1.99
N THR A 191 25.38 -8.24 2.19
CA THR A 191 24.85 -7.50 3.33
C THR A 191 23.78 -6.51 2.90
N ALA A 192 22.61 -6.60 3.53
CA ALA A 192 21.48 -5.73 3.30
C ALA A 192 21.65 -4.34 3.95
N VAL A 193 21.37 -3.28 3.21
CA VAL A 193 21.31 -1.91 3.71
C VAL A 193 19.87 -1.41 3.48
N PRO A 194 19.05 -1.29 4.54
CA PRO A 194 17.65 -0.90 4.40
C PRO A 194 17.49 0.61 4.21
N PHE A 195 16.56 1.00 3.33
CA PHE A 195 16.11 2.36 3.07
C PHE A 195 14.58 2.46 3.17
N ASN A 196 14.04 3.66 3.34
CA ASN A 196 12.59 3.88 3.41
C ASN A 196 11.94 4.03 2.02
N GLY A 197 12.18 3.07 1.12
CA GLY A 197 11.58 3.06 -0.22
C GLY A 197 12.60 3.03 -1.36
N GLY A 198 12.09 3.02 -2.61
CA GLY A 198 12.93 2.82 -3.79
C GLY A 198 13.80 4.03 -4.17
N ALA A 199 13.27 5.25 -4.01
CA ALA A 199 14.01 6.47 -4.39
C ALA A 199 15.34 6.64 -3.62
N PRO A 200 15.40 6.54 -2.28
CA PRO A 200 16.67 6.58 -1.55
C PRO A 200 17.58 5.38 -1.86
N ALA A 201 17.02 4.16 -2.07
CA ALA A 201 17.79 2.99 -2.46
C ALA A 201 18.48 3.19 -3.83
N LEU A 202 17.76 3.71 -4.83
CA LEU A 202 18.34 4.08 -6.13
C LEU A 202 19.42 5.15 -6.01
N THR A 203 19.22 6.16 -5.17
CA THR A 203 20.22 7.21 -4.93
C THR A 203 21.51 6.61 -4.38
N ALA A 204 21.40 5.67 -3.43
CA ALA A 204 22.56 4.99 -2.85
C ALA A 204 23.34 4.16 -3.89
N VAL A 205 22.65 3.44 -4.80
CA VAL A 205 23.30 2.71 -5.92
C VAL A 205 23.96 3.67 -6.88
N MET A 206 23.28 4.71 -7.34
CA MET A 206 23.86 5.72 -8.23
C MET A 206 25.11 6.38 -7.63
N GLY A 207 25.08 6.64 -6.34
CA GLY A 207 26.21 7.18 -5.58
C GLY A 207 27.36 6.19 -5.38
N GLY A 208 27.11 4.87 -5.56
CA GLY A 208 28.08 3.81 -5.28
C GLY A 208 28.30 3.58 -3.77
N GLN A 209 27.32 3.94 -2.94
CA GLN A 209 27.31 3.61 -1.50
C GLN A 209 27.01 2.13 -1.27
N VAL A 210 26.25 1.53 -2.18
CA VAL A 210 25.97 0.10 -2.29
C VAL A 210 26.21 -0.37 -3.72
N ASP A 211 26.44 -1.66 -3.90
CA ASP A 211 26.76 -2.25 -5.19
C ASP A 211 25.53 -2.39 -6.09
N VAL A 212 24.43 -2.87 -5.51
CA VAL A 212 23.18 -3.19 -6.21
C VAL A 212 21.96 -2.80 -5.38
N ALA A 213 20.82 -2.71 -6.05
CA ALA A 213 19.51 -2.60 -5.41
C ALA A 213 18.44 -3.32 -6.22
N SER A 214 17.49 -3.94 -5.54
CA SER A 214 16.22 -4.36 -6.12
C SER A 214 15.16 -3.30 -5.86
N VAL A 215 14.62 -2.72 -6.92
CA VAL A 215 13.60 -1.69 -6.86
C VAL A 215 12.48 -1.96 -7.86
N GLN A 216 11.35 -1.30 -7.71
CA GLN A 216 10.26 -1.42 -8.67
C GLN A 216 10.73 -0.88 -10.04
N LEU A 217 10.40 -1.62 -11.10
CA LEU A 217 10.96 -1.38 -12.44
C LEU A 217 10.69 0.04 -12.96
N GLY A 218 9.49 0.57 -12.74
CA GLY A 218 9.15 1.94 -13.17
C GLY A 218 9.91 3.05 -12.44
N GLU A 219 10.43 2.78 -11.24
CA GLU A 219 11.34 3.71 -10.55
C GLU A 219 12.75 3.66 -11.17
N ALA A 220 13.21 2.46 -11.52
CA ALA A 220 14.54 2.27 -12.10
C ALA A 220 14.65 2.75 -13.54
N GLN A 221 13.59 2.61 -14.35
CA GLN A 221 13.62 2.84 -15.80
C GLN A 221 14.21 4.20 -16.21
N PRO A 222 13.86 5.34 -15.62
CA PRO A 222 14.47 6.63 -16.00
C PRO A 222 15.98 6.65 -15.76
N GLN A 223 16.44 5.98 -14.69
CA GLN A 223 17.86 5.93 -14.34
C GLN A 223 18.62 4.94 -15.23
N ILE A 224 17.98 3.84 -15.63
CA ILE A 224 18.52 2.88 -16.62
C ILE A 224 18.68 3.59 -17.97
N LYS A 225 17.64 4.28 -18.47
CA LYS A 225 17.70 5.04 -19.73
C LYS A 225 18.76 6.13 -19.71
N ALA A 226 19.00 6.74 -18.55
CA ALA A 226 20.04 7.75 -18.38
C ALA A 226 21.45 7.16 -18.16
N GLY A 227 21.60 5.82 -18.15
CA GLY A 227 22.88 5.15 -17.91
C GLY A 227 23.44 5.32 -16.49
N LYS A 228 22.59 5.75 -15.53
CA LYS A 228 23.00 5.98 -14.14
C LYS A 228 23.00 4.71 -13.29
N VAL A 229 22.32 3.67 -13.74
CA VAL A 229 22.33 2.31 -13.18
C VAL A 229 22.26 1.30 -14.31
N VAL A 230 22.77 0.10 -14.06
CA VAL A 230 22.82 -1.01 -15.02
C VAL A 230 21.80 -2.08 -14.59
N PRO A 231 20.79 -2.43 -15.42
CA PRO A 231 19.88 -3.52 -15.09
C PRO A 231 20.59 -4.87 -15.29
N LEU A 232 20.44 -5.77 -14.30
CA LEU A 232 21.07 -7.09 -14.33
C LEU A 232 20.07 -8.21 -14.62
N VAL A 233 18.96 -8.26 -13.85
CA VAL A 233 17.85 -9.20 -14.03
C VAL A 233 16.55 -8.56 -13.55
N THR A 234 15.42 -9.01 -14.10
CA THR A 234 14.10 -8.78 -13.52
C THR A 234 13.65 -9.98 -12.69
N PHE A 235 12.80 -9.74 -11.71
CA PHE A 235 12.22 -10.81 -10.87
C PHE A 235 10.81 -11.23 -11.33
N ALA A 236 10.46 -10.87 -12.56
CA ALA A 236 9.26 -11.35 -13.24
C ALA A 236 9.36 -12.83 -13.59
N GLU A 237 8.23 -13.53 -13.64
CA GLU A 237 8.19 -14.93 -14.10
C GLU A 237 8.56 -15.07 -15.59
N LYS A 238 8.20 -14.05 -16.38
CA LYS A 238 8.50 -13.97 -17.80
C LYS A 238 9.10 -12.61 -18.12
N ARG A 239 9.98 -12.57 -19.13
CA ARG A 239 10.62 -11.33 -19.55
C ARG A 239 9.58 -10.28 -19.95
N PRO A 240 9.57 -9.09 -19.29
CA PRO A 240 8.64 -8.03 -19.62
C PRO A 240 8.93 -7.49 -21.04
N SER A 241 7.88 -7.25 -21.82
CA SER A 241 8.01 -6.75 -23.22
C SER A 241 8.71 -5.39 -23.30
N TYR A 242 8.67 -4.60 -22.24
CA TYR A 242 9.30 -3.29 -22.11
C TYR A 242 10.75 -3.32 -21.58
N MET A 243 11.27 -4.54 -21.30
CA MET A 243 12.67 -4.79 -20.91
C MET A 243 13.21 -6.02 -21.68
N PRO A 244 13.18 -6.02 -23.04
CA PRO A 244 13.49 -7.20 -23.83
C PRO A 244 14.95 -7.65 -23.70
N ASP A 245 15.85 -6.72 -23.38
CA ASP A 245 17.29 -7.00 -23.28
C ASP A 245 17.73 -7.45 -21.88
N THR A 246 16.85 -7.34 -20.87
CA THR A 246 17.16 -7.74 -19.48
C THR A 246 16.54 -9.10 -19.19
N PRO A 247 17.34 -10.15 -18.89
CA PRO A 247 16.82 -11.47 -18.57
C PRO A 247 16.03 -11.45 -17.26
N THR A 248 15.18 -12.47 -17.05
CA THR A 248 14.60 -12.73 -15.74
C THR A 248 15.58 -13.54 -14.87
N ALA A 249 15.38 -13.52 -13.55
CA ALA A 249 16.13 -14.38 -12.63
C ALA A 249 15.93 -15.86 -12.99
N VAL A 250 14.71 -16.24 -13.41
CA VAL A 250 14.39 -17.61 -13.85
C VAL A 250 15.18 -17.98 -15.12
N GLU A 251 15.26 -17.12 -16.12
CA GLU A 251 16.09 -17.33 -17.33
C GLU A 251 17.57 -17.42 -16.99
N ALA A 252 18.02 -16.73 -15.95
CA ALA A 252 19.40 -16.82 -15.43
C ALA A 252 19.63 -18.06 -14.53
N GLY A 253 18.61 -18.92 -14.33
CA GLY A 253 18.72 -20.16 -13.57
C GLY A 253 18.35 -20.05 -12.07
N TYR A 254 17.79 -18.91 -11.63
CA TYR A 254 17.47 -18.66 -10.22
C TYR A 254 15.95 -18.54 -10.01
N ASN A 255 15.41 -19.33 -9.07
CA ASN A 255 13.98 -19.32 -8.74
C ASN A 255 13.67 -18.16 -7.76
N VAL A 256 13.38 -16.98 -8.31
CA VAL A 256 13.08 -15.77 -7.52
C VAL A 256 11.83 -15.05 -8.07
N PRO A 257 10.62 -15.64 -7.93
CA PRO A 257 9.38 -15.04 -8.45
C PRO A 257 8.81 -14.02 -7.45
N VAL A 258 9.40 -12.82 -7.36
CA VAL A 258 8.99 -11.81 -6.37
C VAL A 258 8.44 -10.57 -7.06
N GLN A 259 7.18 -10.25 -6.76
CA GLN A 259 6.46 -9.09 -7.29
C GLN A 259 5.93 -8.19 -6.17
N GLN A 260 5.69 -6.93 -6.51
CA GLN A 260 5.07 -5.93 -5.63
C GLN A 260 3.59 -5.80 -5.95
N SER A 261 2.71 -6.15 -5.03
CA SER A 261 1.27 -5.93 -5.16
C SER A 261 0.81 -4.73 -4.33
N ARG A 262 -0.22 -4.02 -4.82
CA ARG A 262 -0.83 -2.89 -4.12
C ARG A 262 -2.35 -2.96 -4.18
N ALA A 263 -2.98 -2.42 -3.12
CA ALA A 263 -4.43 -2.32 -3.02
C ALA A 263 -4.86 -1.06 -2.28
N VAL A 264 -6.06 -0.60 -2.54
CA VAL A 264 -6.75 0.36 -1.68
C VAL A 264 -7.49 -0.41 -0.60
N VAL A 265 -7.25 -0.04 0.66
CA VAL A 265 -7.93 -0.64 1.82
C VAL A 265 -8.55 0.43 2.70
N ALA A 266 -9.59 0.06 3.45
CA ALA A 266 -10.27 0.87 4.46
C ALA A 266 -10.22 0.15 5.82
N PRO A 267 -10.53 0.80 6.95
CA PRO A 267 -10.62 0.15 8.26
C PRO A 267 -11.66 -0.98 8.25
N LYS A 268 -11.42 -2.02 9.07
CA LYS A 268 -12.39 -3.11 9.25
C LYS A 268 -13.71 -2.58 9.77
N GLY A 269 -14.83 -3.06 9.21
CA GLY A 269 -16.17 -2.63 9.57
C GLY A 269 -16.65 -1.37 8.80
N THR A 270 -15.88 -0.87 7.83
CA THR A 270 -16.38 0.15 6.89
C THR A 270 -17.62 -0.40 6.18
N PRO A 271 -18.76 0.34 6.16
CA PRO A 271 -20.00 -0.13 5.56
C PRO A 271 -19.81 -0.56 4.10
N LYS A 272 -20.49 -1.64 3.72
CA LYS A 272 -20.33 -2.24 2.39
C LYS A 272 -20.61 -1.25 1.25
N ASP A 273 -21.62 -0.44 1.38
CA ASP A 273 -22.03 0.59 0.43
C ASP A 273 -20.97 1.69 0.27
N VAL A 274 -20.30 2.08 1.35
CA VAL A 274 -19.14 2.99 1.31
C VAL A 274 -17.97 2.33 0.59
N VAL A 275 -17.67 1.06 0.89
CA VAL A 275 -16.61 0.28 0.18
C VAL A 275 -16.94 0.17 -1.31
N ASP A 276 -18.18 -0.14 -1.65
CA ASP A 276 -18.64 -0.26 -3.06
C ASP A 276 -18.57 1.09 -3.78
N ARG A 277 -18.93 2.21 -3.12
CA ARG A 277 -18.80 3.56 -3.69
C ARG A 277 -17.34 3.95 -3.94
N LEU A 278 -16.45 3.66 -3.00
CA LEU A 278 -15.00 3.86 -3.17
C LEU A 278 -14.47 3.00 -4.33
N ARG A 279 -14.82 1.70 -4.36
CA ARG A 279 -14.41 0.78 -5.43
C ARG A 279 -14.83 1.31 -6.79
N ALA A 280 -16.08 1.72 -6.95
CA ALA A 280 -16.58 2.26 -8.20
C ALA A 280 -15.81 3.51 -8.66
N ALA A 281 -15.44 4.39 -7.73
CA ALA A 281 -14.65 5.58 -8.04
C ALA A 281 -13.23 5.22 -8.50
N PHE A 282 -12.55 4.30 -7.82
CA PHE A 282 -11.24 3.84 -8.24
C PHE A 282 -11.28 3.09 -9.57
N GLN A 283 -12.29 2.25 -9.83
CA GLN A 283 -12.47 1.59 -11.14
C GLN A 283 -12.63 2.61 -12.29
N LYS A 284 -13.36 3.70 -12.08
CA LYS A 284 -13.43 4.80 -13.06
C LYS A 284 -12.08 5.51 -13.20
N ALA A 285 -11.35 5.70 -12.10
CA ALA A 285 -10.01 6.27 -12.14
C ALA A 285 -9.07 5.41 -13.00
N PHE A 286 -9.09 4.09 -12.81
CA PHE A 286 -8.28 3.15 -13.59
C PHE A 286 -8.64 3.15 -15.08
N ALA A 287 -9.92 3.34 -15.41
CA ALA A 287 -10.38 3.44 -16.79
C ALA A 287 -10.00 4.77 -17.48
N ALA A 288 -9.62 5.80 -16.70
CA ALA A 288 -9.24 7.11 -17.23
C ALA A 288 -7.93 7.04 -18.04
N GLN A 289 -7.90 7.73 -19.21
CA GLN A 289 -6.74 7.68 -20.09
C GLN A 289 -5.48 8.16 -19.40
N ALA A 290 -5.54 9.21 -18.60
CA ALA A 290 -4.42 9.75 -17.85
C ALA A 290 -3.78 8.71 -16.89
N TYR A 291 -4.60 7.87 -16.23
CA TYR A 291 -4.10 6.79 -15.38
C TYR A 291 -3.47 5.65 -16.19
N LYS A 292 -4.06 5.29 -17.33
CA LYS A 292 -3.49 4.30 -18.25
C LYS A 292 -2.14 4.75 -18.80
N ASP A 293 -2.04 6.03 -19.20
CA ASP A 293 -0.80 6.62 -19.68
C ASP A 293 0.26 6.66 -18.57
N PHE A 294 -0.13 7.00 -17.34
CA PHE A 294 0.74 6.92 -16.18
C PHE A 294 1.25 5.48 -15.96
N ASN A 295 0.37 4.47 -15.98
CA ASN A 295 0.76 3.07 -15.83
C ASN A 295 1.75 2.64 -16.92
N ALA A 296 1.48 3.00 -18.18
CA ALA A 296 2.37 2.68 -19.29
C ALA A 296 3.75 3.34 -19.15
N GLN A 297 3.79 4.63 -18.75
CA GLN A 297 5.04 5.36 -18.52
C GLN A 297 5.84 4.81 -17.34
N ARG A 298 5.16 4.28 -16.31
CA ARG A 298 5.76 3.75 -15.09
C ARG A 298 5.91 2.24 -15.08
N LEU A 299 5.59 1.59 -16.20
CA LEU A 299 5.70 0.13 -16.37
C LEU A 299 4.97 -0.63 -15.24
N LEU A 300 3.78 -0.14 -14.88
CA LEU A 300 2.93 -0.78 -13.89
C LEU A 300 2.04 -1.81 -14.56
N THR A 301 1.88 -2.95 -13.92
CA THR A 301 0.96 -4.01 -14.37
C THR A 301 -0.35 -3.88 -13.59
N PRO A 302 -1.49 -3.56 -14.25
CA PRO A 302 -2.77 -3.50 -13.60
C PRO A 302 -3.15 -4.83 -12.93
N ASN A 303 -3.66 -4.76 -11.70
CA ASN A 303 -4.23 -5.89 -10.97
C ASN A 303 -5.50 -5.43 -10.24
N GLU A 304 -6.46 -4.94 -11.02
CA GLU A 304 -7.68 -4.24 -10.60
C GLU A 304 -8.77 -5.26 -10.20
N VAL A 305 -8.41 -6.21 -9.34
CA VAL A 305 -9.28 -7.30 -8.90
C VAL A 305 -10.07 -6.93 -7.64
N ASP A 306 -11.15 -7.65 -7.40
CA ASP A 306 -11.91 -7.55 -6.15
C ASP A 306 -11.12 -8.03 -4.93
N GLY A 307 -11.58 -7.64 -3.72
CA GLY A 307 -10.89 -7.94 -2.49
C GLY A 307 -10.74 -9.43 -2.20
N ALA A 308 -11.74 -10.25 -2.53
CA ALA A 308 -11.68 -11.69 -2.29
C ALA A 308 -10.64 -12.37 -3.19
N THR A 309 -10.58 -11.97 -4.45
CA THR A 309 -9.56 -12.44 -5.40
C THR A 309 -8.17 -12.01 -4.96
N LEU A 310 -8.00 -10.76 -4.55
CA LEU A 310 -6.72 -10.25 -4.07
C LEU A 310 -6.23 -10.99 -2.82
N LEU A 311 -7.10 -11.22 -1.84
CA LEU A 311 -6.75 -11.96 -0.63
C LEU A 311 -6.31 -13.40 -0.92
N ARG A 312 -6.93 -14.06 -1.91
CA ARG A 312 -6.48 -15.38 -2.37
C ARG A 312 -5.07 -15.32 -2.98
N GLN A 313 -4.81 -14.32 -3.83
CA GLN A 313 -3.47 -14.07 -4.40
C GLN A 313 -2.42 -13.86 -3.30
N TRP A 314 -2.70 -13.01 -2.32
CA TRP A 314 -1.77 -12.73 -1.22
C TRP A 314 -1.53 -13.92 -0.30
N THR A 315 -2.58 -14.72 -0.05
CA THR A 315 -2.44 -15.98 0.71
C THR A 315 -1.53 -16.97 -0.03
N GLY A 316 -1.70 -17.10 -1.34
CA GLY A 316 -0.83 -17.93 -2.19
C GLY A 316 0.62 -17.43 -2.16
N SER A 317 0.82 -16.11 -2.28
CA SER A 317 2.16 -15.49 -2.20
C SER A 317 2.84 -15.76 -0.85
N LEU A 318 2.10 -15.65 0.27
CA LEU A 318 2.65 -15.96 1.60
C LEU A 318 3.11 -17.43 1.69
N GLN A 319 2.33 -18.36 1.16
CA GLN A 319 2.69 -19.79 1.16
C GLN A 319 3.93 -20.05 0.31
N THR A 320 3.97 -19.50 -0.90
CA THR A 320 5.11 -19.61 -1.80
C THR A 320 6.39 -19.05 -1.18
N TYR A 321 6.32 -17.82 -0.66
CA TYR A 321 7.51 -17.17 -0.10
C TYR A 321 7.97 -17.82 1.20
N ARG A 322 7.05 -18.33 2.03
CA ARG A 322 7.41 -19.13 3.20
C ARG A 322 8.21 -20.37 2.81
N GLY A 323 7.72 -21.13 1.82
CA GLY A 323 8.43 -22.30 1.30
C GLY A 323 9.84 -21.97 0.78
N LEU A 324 9.99 -20.86 0.05
CA LEU A 324 11.29 -20.41 -0.45
C LEU A 324 12.23 -19.96 0.69
N VAL A 325 11.73 -19.20 1.67
CA VAL A 325 12.52 -18.76 2.84
C VAL A 325 13.01 -19.97 3.64
N GLU A 326 12.16 -20.96 3.86
CA GLU A 326 12.52 -22.21 4.54
C GLU A 326 13.52 -23.03 3.73
N GLN A 327 13.26 -23.24 2.43
CA GLN A 327 14.11 -24.02 1.52
C GLN A 327 15.54 -23.45 1.46
N TYR A 328 15.66 -22.14 1.33
CA TYR A 328 16.95 -21.47 1.19
C TYR A 328 17.51 -20.91 2.51
N LYS A 329 16.87 -21.21 3.64
CA LYS A 329 17.29 -20.82 5.01
C LYS A 329 17.57 -19.32 5.14
N ILE A 330 16.68 -18.49 4.58
CA ILE A 330 16.84 -17.05 4.53
C ILE A 330 16.40 -16.41 5.85
N ASP A 331 17.26 -15.56 6.41
CA ASP A 331 16.89 -14.65 7.50
C ASP A 331 16.53 -13.27 6.93
N LEU A 332 15.26 -12.88 7.07
CA LEU A 332 14.75 -11.57 6.67
C LEU A 332 14.69 -10.58 7.84
N SER A 333 15.07 -10.99 9.07
CA SER A 333 14.93 -10.14 10.26
C SER A 333 15.83 -8.90 10.26
N GLY A 334 16.84 -8.88 9.39
CA GLY A 334 17.84 -7.81 9.35
C GLY A 334 18.77 -7.79 10.59
N LYS A 335 18.72 -8.85 11.40
CA LYS A 335 19.62 -9.07 12.54
C LYS A 335 20.80 -9.92 12.05
N SER A 336 21.76 -9.31 11.41
CA SER A 336 23.05 -9.89 11.06
C SER A 336 24.11 -9.43 12.05
#